data_b973353d4c164dd2fef31c478a109ac6
#
_entry.id   b973353d4c164dd2fef31c478a109ac6
#
_cell.length_a   1.000
_cell.length_b   1.000
_cell.length_c   1.000
_cell.angle_alpha   90.00
_cell.angle_beta   90.00
_cell.angle_gamma   90.00
#
_symmetry.space_group_name_H-M   'P 1'
#
loop_
_entity.id
_entity.type
_entity.pdbx_description
1 polymer ?
#
loop_
_entity_poly.entity_id
_entity_poly.type
_entity_poly.pdbx_seq_one_letter_code
_entity_poly.pdbx_strand_id
1 'polypeptide(L)'
;MTESLGSEDAISYKPIDILLVEDDEMDIEVTLRAFEKGRIRNNLFVVRDGQEALDFVSGQGQYQNKEKYPRPDLILLDIRMPKLSGFEVLKSLKADPRFDFIPVVMLTSSKNEEDVVKSYGAGAASYIPKPVSYQDFLKVVDGFNFYWQIINKLPNGKDKSSERALKLSSWI
;
A
#
# COMPACT_ATOMS: atom_id res chain seq x y z
N MET A 1 -16.83 21.63 -44.15
CA MET A 1 -16.72 21.91 -42.71
C MET A 1 -16.55 20.58 -41.98
N THR A 2 -15.36 20.24 -41.68
CA THR A 2 -15.02 19.04 -40.87
C THR A 2 -14.76 19.53 -39.45
N GLU A 3 -15.73 19.37 -38.58
CA GLU A 3 -15.54 19.57 -37.15
C GLU A 3 -14.57 18.48 -36.65
N SER A 4 -13.42 18.94 -36.21
CA SER A 4 -12.49 18.09 -35.49
C SER A 4 -13.11 17.75 -34.12
N LEU A 5 -13.52 16.51 -33.97
CA LEU A 5 -13.88 15.96 -32.67
C LEU A 5 -12.65 16.08 -31.76
N GLY A 6 -12.84 16.84 -30.69
CA GLY A 6 -11.84 17.11 -29.69
C GLY A 6 -11.23 15.82 -29.16
N SER A 7 -9.93 15.88 -28.97
CA SER A 7 -9.17 14.88 -28.24
C SER A 7 -9.85 14.66 -26.87
N GLU A 8 -10.39 13.46 -26.68
CA GLU A 8 -10.77 12.98 -25.36
C GLU A 8 -9.52 13.12 -24.47
N ASP A 9 -9.60 14.00 -23.50
CA ASP A 9 -8.60 14.11 -22.44
C ASP A 9 -8.48 12.74 -21.79
N ALA A 10 -7.50 11.98 -22.20
CA ALA A 10 -7.13 10.73 -21.55
C ALA A 10 -6.75 11.09 -20.11
N ILE A 11 -7.64 10.83 -19.17
CA ILE A 11 -7.37 10.99 -17.75
C ILE A 11 -6.14 10.13 -17.43
N SER A 12 -4.99 10.77 -17.36
CA SER A 12 -3.74 10.11 -16.99
C SER A 12 -3.79 9.79 -15.50
N TYR A 13 -4.25 8.60 -15.17
CA TYR A 13 -4.17 8.12 -13.79
C TYR A 13 -2.70 7.94 -13.41
N LYS A 14 -2.28 8.64 -12.36
CA LYS A 14 -0.95 8.43 -11.76
C LYS A 14 -0.83 6.97 -11.32
N PRO A 15 0.31 6.30 -11.59
CA PRO A 15 0.56 4.97 -11.05
C PRO A 15 0.45 4.95 -9.53
N ILE A 16 -0.03 3.85 -8.97
CA ILE A 16 -0.06 3.63 -7.53
C ILE A 16 1.34 3.25 -7.05
N ASP A 17 1.85 3.96 -6.07
CA ASP A 17 3.12 3.66 -5.43
C ASP A 17 2.91 2.64 -4.29
N ILE A 18 3.42 1.43 -4.46
CA ILE A 18 3.25 0.32 -3.52
C ILE A 18 4.60 -0.03 -2.91
N LEU A 19 4.65 -0.12 -1.59
CA LEU A 19 5.81 -0.64 -0.87
C LEU A 19 5.55 -2.09 -0.49
N LEU A 20 6.38 -3.00 -1.00
CA LEU A 20 6.42 -4.41 -0.56
C LEU A 20 7.51 -4.58 0.49
N VAL A 21 7.13 -5.04 1.66
CA VAL A 21 8.03 -5.36 2.78
C VAL A 21 8.05 -6.86 2.95
N GLU A 22 9.12 -7.51 2.49
CA GLU A 22 9.25 -8.97 2.43
C GLU A 22 10.74 -9.35 2.42
N ASP A 23 11.14 -10.30 3.24
CA ASP A 23 12.53 -10.75 3.33
C ASP A 23 12.83 -11.99 2.49
N ASP A 24 11.81 -12.75 2.10
CA ASP A 24 11.95 -13.96 1.29
C ASP A 24 11.99 -13.64 -0.21
N GLU A 25 13.11 -13.98 -0.87
CA GLU A 25 13.30 -13.67 -2.30
C GLU A 25 12.30 -14.41 -3.21
N MET A 26 11.83 -15.59 -2.84
CA MET A 26 10.83 -16.31 -3.63
C MET A 26 9.47 -15.63 -3.53
N ASP A 27 9.08 -15.19 -2.35
CA ASP A 27 7.82 -14.46 -2.13
C ASP A 27 7.86 -13.09 -2.82
N ILE A 28 9.01 -12.42 -2.81
CA ILE A 28 9.24 -11.17 -3.57
C ILE A 28 9.02 -11.43 -5.06
N GLU A 29 9.68 -12.45 -5.62
CA GLU A 29 9.59 -12.77 -7.05
C GLU A 29 8.16 -13.14 -7.47
N VAL A 30 7.46 -13.94 -6.68
CA VAL A 30 6.06 -14.30 -6.93
C VAL A 30 5.17 -13.06 -6.95
N THR A 31 5.37 -12.16 -6.00
CA THR A 31 4.60 -10.91 -5.91
C THR A 31 4.89 -9.99 -7.11
N LEU A 32 6.16 -9.80 -7.46
CA LEU A 32 6.55 -8.99 -8.62
C LEU A 32 5.90 -9.51 -9.91
N ARG A 33 5.97 -10.82 -10.16
CA ARG A 33 5.36 -11.45 -11.34
C ARG A 33 3.84 -11.30 -11.36
N ALA A 34 3.18 -11.38 -10.21
CA ALA A 34 1.75 -11.17 -10.10
C ALA A 34 1.35 -9.75 -10.51
N PHE A 35 2.12 -8.75 -10.10
CA PHE A 35 1.88 -7.35 -10.43
C PHE A 35 2.24 -6.99 -11.87
N GLU A 36 3.29 -7.58 -12.44
CA GLU A 36 3.65 -7.39 -13.86
C GLU A 36 2.54 -7.85 -14.82
N LYS A 37 1.85 -8.92 -14.49
CA LYS A 37 0.71 -9.45 -15.26
C LYS A 37 -0.57 -8.65 -15.06
N GLY A 38 -0.60 -7.80 -14.05
CA GLY A 38 -1.75 -7.01 -13.69
C GLY A 38 -1.97 -5.80 -14.61
N ARG A 39 -3.22 -5.33 -14.69
CA ARG A 39 -3.60 -4.18 -15.52
C ARG A 39 -3.51 -2.84 -14.79
N ILE A 40 -3.35 -2.86 -13.46
CA ILE A 40 -3.22 -1.63 -12.68
C ILE A 40 -1.80 -1.08 -12.85
N ARG A 41 -1.71 0.17 -13.28
CA ARG A 41 -0.43 0.88 -13.30
C ARG A 41 0.07 1.06 -11.87
N ASN A 42 1.22 0.51 -11.59
CA ASN A 42 1.85 0.60 -10.27
C ASN A 42 3.37 0.74 -10.39
N ASN A 43 3.94 1.35 -9.34
CA ASN A 43 5.37 1.31 -9.07
C ASN A 43 5.53 0.47 -7.80
N LEU A 44 6.22 -0.65 -7.90
CA LEU A 44 6.45 -1.53 -6.76
C LEU A 44 7.88 -1.33 -6.24
N PHE A 45 7.98 -0.86 -5.01
CA PHE A 45 9.23 -0.70 -4.27
C PHE A 45 9.37 -1.86 -3.29
N VAL A 46 10.55 -2.44 -3.20
CA VAL A 46 10.82 -3.61 -2.33
C VAL A 46 11.82 -3.24 -1.26
N VAL A 47 11.49 -3.52 -0.02
CA VAL A 47 12.40 -3.48 1.13
C VAL A 47 12.36 -4.83 1.86
N ARG A 48 13.44 -5.19 2.54
CA ARG A 48 13.64 -6.56 3.02
C ARG A 48 13.56 -6.74 4.52
N ASP A 49 13.39 -5.67 5.26
CA ASP A 49 13.17 -5.74 6.70
C ASP A 49 12.31 -4.57 7.21
N GLY A 50 11.85 -4.70 8.45
CA GLY A 50 10.93 -3.74 9.05
C GLY A 50 11.56 -2.39 9.31
N GLN A 51 12.84 -2.32 9.64
CA GLN A 51 13.53 -1.04 9.83
C GLN A 51 13.67 -0.30 8.50
N GLU A 52 14.03 -1.02 7.45
CA GLU A 52 14.13 -0.48 6.10
C GLU A 52 12.77 0.09 5.62
N ALA A 53 11.67 -0.59 5.98
CA ALA A 53 10.32 -0.10 5.69
C ALA A 53 10.03 1.25 6.38
N LEU A 54 10.37 1.38 7.65
CA LEU A 54 10.20 2.63 8.39
C LEU A 54 11.08 3.75 7.82
N ASP A 55 12.31 3.44 7.45
CA ASP A 55 13.24 4.40 6.82
C ASP A 55 12.72 4.86 5.46
N PHE A 56 12.17 3.95 4.66
CA PHE A 56 11.55 4.26 3.37
C PHE A 56 10.39 5.24 3.54
N VAL A 57 9.44 4.92 4.41
CA VAL A 57 8.23 5.73 4.62
C VAL A 57 8.57 7.10 5.19
N SER A 58 9.51 7.17 6.14
CA SER A 58 9.96 8.42 6.74
C SER A 58 10.97 9.21 5.89
N GLY A 59 11.50 8.58 4.83
CA GLY A 59 12.50 9.20 3.94
C GLY A 59 13.84 9.41 4.61
N GLN A 60 14.28 8.42 5.36
CA GLN A 60 15.59 8.44 6.02
C GLN A 60 16.64 7.63 5.27
N GLY A 61 17.91 7.85 5.60
CA GLY A 61 19.02 7.14 5.00
C GLY A 61 19.05 7.29 3.47
N GLN A 62 19.07 6.18 2.76
CA GLN A 62 19.10 6.16 1.30
C GLN A 62 17.77 6.60 0.65
N TYR A 63 16.69 6.75 1.43
CA TYR A 63 15.34 7.06 0.94
C TYR A 63 14.99 8.56 1.03
N GLN A 64 15.98 9.44 1.17
CA GLN A 64 15.76 10.89 1.27
C GLN A 64 15.24 11.52 -0.02
N ASN A 65 15.61 10.96 -1.18
CA ASN A 65 15.14 11.46 -2.46
C ASN A 65 13.70 11.05 -2.71
N LYS A 66 12.76 11.98 -2.51
CA LYS A 66 11.32 11.75 -2.63
C LYS A 66 10.80 11.60 -4.07
N GLU A 67 11.57 12.04 -5.06
CA GLU A 67 11.25 11.79 -6.47
C GLU A 67 11.53 10.33 -6.82
N LYS A 68 12.62 9.78 -6.29
CA LYS A 68 13.01 8.38 -6.50
C LYS A 68 12.25 7.43 -5.57
N TYR A 69 11.98 7.84 -4.34
CA TYR A 69 11.32 7.05 -3.30
C TYR A 69 10.14 7.83 -2.73
N PRO A 70 9.02 7.86 -3.48
CA PRO A 70 7.83 8.59 -3.04
C PRO A 70 7.20 7.93 -1.80
N ARG A 71 6.36 8.69 -1.11
CA ARG A 71 5.53 8.10 -0.06
C ARG A 71 4.61 7.06 -0.68
N PRO A 72 4.58 5.83 -0.16
CA PRO A 72 3.71 4.80 -0.71
C PRO A 72 2.23 5.15 -0.51
N ASP A 73 1.44 4.80 -1.49
CA ASP A 73 -0.02 4.87 -1.43
C ASP A 73 -0.61 3.65 -0.69
N LEU A 74 0.12 2.54 -0.70
CA LEU A 74 -0.25 1.27 -0.09
C LEU A 74 1.00 0.52 0.36
N ILE A 75 0.93 -0.16 1.49
CA ILE A 75 2.01 -1.04 1.98
C ILE A 75 1.51 -2.48 2.02
N LEU A 76 2.23 -3.38 1.36
CA LEU A 76 2.11 -4.83 1.50
C LEU A 76 3.18 -5.27 2.48
N LEU A 77 2.79 -5.81 3.62
CA LEU A 77 3.68 -6.04 4.75
C LEU A 77 3.63 -7.50 5.20
N ASP A 78 4.74 -8.21 5.05
CA ASP A 78 4.89 -9.56 5.61
C ASP A 78 4.84 -9.51 7.15
N ILE A 79 4.15 -10.49 7.75
CA ILE A 79 4.04 -10.61 9.20
C ILE A 79 5.32 -11.13 9.82
N ARG A 80 5.94 -12.13 9.20
CA ARG A 80 7.06 -12.88 9.78
C ARG A 80 8.39 -12.49 9.14
N MET A 81 9.02 -11.51 9.73
CA MET A 81 10.36 -11.06 9.35
C MET A 81 11.33 -11.11 10.52
N PRO A 82 12.64 -11.29 10.28
CA PRO A 82 13.63 -11.19 11.33
C PRO A 82 13.74 -9.76 11.86
N LYS A 83 14.27 -9.58 13.07
CA LYS A 83 14.49 -8.31 13.79
C LYS A 83 13.18 -7.64 14.19
N LEU A 84 12.49 -7.01 13.26
CA LEU A 84 11.25 -6.27 13.47
C LEU A 84 10.11 -6.98 12.72
N SER A 85 9.14 -7.52 13.45
CA SER A 85 7.98 -8.19 12.85
C SER A 85 7.07 -7.21 12.11
N GLY A 86 6.25 -7.73 11.19
CA GLY A 86 5.25 -6.92 10.51
C GLY A 86 4.27 -6.23 11.46
N PHE A 87 3.91 -6.84 12.57
CA PHE A 87 3.05 -6.22 13.58
C PHE A 87 3.71 -5.02 14.26
N GLU A 88 5.01 -5.10 14.52
CA GLU A 88 5.75 -3.98 15.11
C GLU A 88 5.89 -2.82 14.13
N VAL A 89 6.12 -3.11 12.86
CA VAL A 89 6.10 -2.09 11.79
C VAL A 89 4.72 -1.44 11.68
N LEU A 90 3.66 -2.25 11.62
CA LEU A 90 2.28 -1.75 11.58
C LEU A 90 1.97 -0.83 12.77
N LYS A 91 2.32 -1.25 13.97
CA LYS A 91 2.12 -0.46 15.19
C LYS A 91 2.86 0.87 15.12
N SER A 92 4.11 0.87 14.65
CA SER A 92 4.90 2.09 14.49
C SER A 92 4.30 3.05 13.48
N LEU A 93 3.83 2.54 12.33
CA LEU A 93 3.17 3.35 11.31
C LEU A 93 1.86 3.96 11.82
N LYS A 94 1.04 3.18 12.54
CA LYS A 94 -0.25 3.65 13.05
C LYS A 94 -0.14 4.58 14.25
N ALA A 95 0.98 4.56 14.95
CA ALA A 95 1.27 5.49 16.04
C ALA A 95 1.78 6.87 15.55
N ASP A 96 2.21 6.99 14.30
CA ASP A 96 2.75 8.23 13.74
C ASP A 96 1.69 8.93 12.87
N PRO A 97 1.20 10.12 13.27
CA PRO A 97 0.17 10.86 12.53
C PRO A 97 0.57 11.23 11.09
N ARG A 98 1.87 11.17 10.77
CA ARG A 98 2.35 11.42 9.40
C ARG A 98 2.09 10.27 8.46
N PHE A 99 1.88 9.06 8.99
CA PHE A 99 1.82 7.80 8.22
C PHE A 99 0.61 6.92 8.56
N ASP A 100 -0.13 7.22 9.64
CA ASP A 100 -1.25 6.40 10.12
C ASP A 100 -2.36 6.20 9.08
N PHE A 101 -2.49 7.12 8.14
CA PHE A 101 -3.48 7.07 7.06
C PHE A 101 -3.07 6.14 5.90
N ILE A 102 -1.81 5.70 5.81
CA ILE A 102 -1.37 4.81 4.73
C ILE A 102 -1.99 3.43 4.97
N PRO A 103 -2.81 2.90 4.04
CA PRO A 103 -3.37 1.58 4.19
C PRO A 103 -2.27 0.52 4.17
N VAL A 104 -2.32 -0.40 5.14
CA VAL A 104 -1.40 -1.51 5.27
C VAL A 104 -2.15 -2.81 5.10
N VAL A 105 -1.75 -3.61 4.13
CA VAL A 105 -2.25 -4.95 3.88
C VAL A 105 -1.23 -5.95 4.37
N MET A 106 -1.61 -6.77 5.34
CA MET A 106 -0.72 -7.78 5.90
C MET A 106 -0.62 -8.99 4.97
N LEU A 107 0.60 -9.47 4.73
CA LEU A 107 0.85 -10.70 4.01
C LEU A 107 1.14 -11.81 5.03
N THR A 108 0.39 -12.92 4.96
CA THR A 108 0.56 -14.01 5.92
C THR A 108 0.70 -15.34 5.24
N SER A 109 1.66 -16.16 5.70
CA SER A 109 1.77 -17.57 5.38
C SER A 109 1.04 -18.45 6.41
N SER A 110 0.57 -17.87 7.50
CA SER A 110 -0.17 -18.54 8.55
C SER A 110 -1.66 -18.53 8.25
N LYS A 111 -2.31 -19.68 8.34
CA LYS A 111 -3.76 -19.83 8.38
C LYS A 111 -4.32 -19.63 9.79
N ASN A 112 -3.48 -19.18 10.72
CA ASN A 112 -3.84 -19.00 12.11
C ASN A 112 -4.78 -17.80 12.26
N GLU A 113 -5.97 -18.04 12.71
CA GLU A 113 -6.99 -17.01 12.97
C GLU A 113 -6.48 -15.93 13.94
N GLU A 114 -5.60 -16.30 14.87
CA GLU A 114 -4.99 -15.36 15.82
C GLU A 114 -4.15 -14.27 15.13
N ASP A 115 -3.33 -14.64 14.14
CA ASP A 115 -2.54 -13.67 13.37
C ASP A 115 -3.45 -12.69 12.61
N VAL A 116 -4.55 -13.19 12.05
CA VAL A 116 -5.55 -12.36 11.36
C VAL A 116 -6.21 -11.38 12.34
N VAL A 117 -6.65 -11.85 13.49
CA VAL A 117 -7.29 -11.01 14.52
C VAL A 117 -6.32 -9.93 15.02
N LYS A 118 -5.05 -10.30 15.26
CA LYS A 118 -4.01 -9.34 15.65
C LYS A 118 -3.79 -8.27 14.59
N SER A 119 -3.78 -8.64 13.30
CA SER A 119 -3.64 -7.70 12.18
C SER A 119 -4.75 -6.64 12.22
N TYR A 120 -5.99 -7.04 12.32
CA TYR A 120 -7.12 -6.11 12.39
C TYR A 120 -7.08 -5.26 13.67
N GLY A 121 -6.79 -5.86 14.82
CA GLY A 121 -6.68 -5.14 16.09
C GLY A 121 -5.56 -4.09 16.10
N ALA A 122 -4.51 -4.25 15.30
CA ALA A 122 -3.40 -3.30 15.18
C ALA A 122 -3.63 -2.21 14.11
N GLY A 123 -4.78 -2.20 13.42
CA GLY A 123 -5.12 -1.18 12.42
C GLY A 123 -4.74 -1.53 10.99
N ALA A 124 -4.54 -2.82 10.67
CA ALA A 124 -4.41 -3.26 9.28
C ALA A 124 -5.70 -3.02 8.50
N ALA A 125 -5.57 -2.60 7.26
CA ALA A 125 -6.70 -2.37 6.37
C ALA A 125 -7.28 -3.68 5.83
N SER A 126 -6.44 -4.68 5.57
CA SER A 126 -6.81 -6.01 5.08
C SER A 126 -5.64 -6.98 5.23
N TYR A 127 -5.81 -8.20 4.75
CA TYR A 127 -4.74 -9.17 4.63
C TYR A 127 -4.85 -9.98 3.34
N ILE A 128 -3.73 -10.50 2.87
CA ILE A 128 -3.64 -11.41 1.72
C ILE A 128 -2.83 -12.63 2.15
N PRO A 129 -3.38 -13.86 2.02
CA PRO A 129 -2.58 -15.08 2.24
C PRO A 129 -1.49 -15.21 1.16
N LYS A 130 -0.30 -15.62 1.55
CA LYS A 130 0.76 -16.00 0.60
C LYS A 130 0.48 -17.38 -0.01
N PRO A 131 0.81 -17.61 -1.27
CA PRO A 131 1.47 -16.70 -2.23
C PRO A 131 0.55 -15.58 -2.69
N VAL A 132 1.09 -14.37 -2.83
CA VAL A 132 0.30 -13.20 -3.28
C VAL A 132 -0.15 -13.42 -4.73
N SER A 133 -1.46 -13.38 -4.95
CA SER A 133 -2.05 -13.39 -6.28
C SER A 133 -2.58 -12.00 -6.66
N TYR A 134 -2.55 -11.70 -7.96
CA TYR A 134 -3.11 -10.44 -8.44
C TYR A 134 -4.62 -10.36 -8.21
N GLN A 135 -5.33 -11.49 -8.27
CA GLN A 135 -6.76 -11.57 -8.00
C GLN A 135 -7.10 -11.21 -6.54
N ASP A 136 -6.30 -11.69 -5.58
CA ASP A 136 -6.49 -11.34 -4.17
C ASP A 136 -6.16 -9.87 -3.92
N PHE A 137 -5.12 -9.35 -4.57
CA PHE A 137 -4.82 -7.92 -4.55
C PHE A 137 -5.96 -7.08 -5.11
N LEU A 138 -6.55 -7.47 -6.25
CA LEU A 138 -7.71 -6.78 -6.83
C LEU A 138 -8.89 -6.72 -5.88
N LYS A 139 -9.21 -7.81 -5.17
CA LYS A 139 -10.29 -7.82 -4.17
C LYS A 139 -10.05 -6.78 -3.06
N VAL A 140 -8.80 -6.65 -2.63
CA VAL A 140 -8.42 -5.65 -1.64
C VAL A 140 -8.56 -4.24 -2.22
N VAL A 141 -8.04 -4.01 -3.43
CA VAL A 141 -8.11 -2.71 -4.11
C VAL A 141 -9.55 -2.31 -4.44
N ASP A 142 -10.39 -3.26 -4.84
CA ASP A 142 -11.82 -2.99 -5.08
C ASP A 142 -12.52 -2.49 -3.83
N GLY A 143 -12.16 -3.01 -2.66
CA GLY A 143 -12.61 -2.47 -1.38
C GLY A 143 -12.17 -1.02 -1.13
N PHE A 144 -11.06 -0.59 -1.74
CA PHE A 144 -10.54 0.77 -1.66
C PHE A 144 -10.86 1.63 -2.89
N ASN A 145 -11.53 1.10 -3.89
CA ASN A 145 -11.74 1.78 -5.18
C ASN A 145 -12.40 3.14 -4.99
N PHE A 146 -13.36 3.26 -4.08
CA PHE A 146 -13.98 4.52 -3.72
C PHE A 146 -12.99 5.51 -3.08
N TYR A 147 -12.06 5.03 -2.26
CA TYR A 147 -11.00 5.84 -1.65
C TYR A 147 -10.05 6.40 -2.71
N TRP A 148 -9.58 5.56 -3.65
CA TRP A 148 -8.70 5.99 -4.74
C TRP A 148 -9.37 6.96 -5.69
N GLN A 149 -10.63 6.76 -6.01
CA GLN A 149 -11.41 7.68 -6.84
C GLN A 149 -11.56 9.06 -6.19
N ILE A 150 -11.75 9.11 -4.88
CA ILE A 150 -11.86 10.38 -4.14
C ILE A 150 -10.51 11.09 -4.09
N ILE A 151 -9.42 10.38 -3.80
CA ILE A 151 -8.08 10.98 -3.72
C ILE A 151 -7.67 11.60 -5.06
N ASN A 152 -7.94 10.92 -6.15
CA ASN A 152 -7.58 11.39 -7.49
C ASN A 152 -8.49 12.53 -8.00
N LYS A 153 -9.65 12.73 -7.41
CA LYS A 153 -10.61 13.80 -7.80
C LYS A 153 -10.49 15.07 -6.96
N LEU A 154 -9.72 15.03 -5.85
CA LEU A 154 -9.59 16.22 -5.01
C LEU A 154 -8.52 17.16 -5.56
N PRO A 155 -8.83 18.45 -5.77
CA PRO A 155 -7.83 19.45 -6.14
C PRO A 155 -6.71 19.49 -5.10
N ASN A 156 -5.49 19.75 -5.54
CA ASN A 156 -4.31 19.94 -4.68
C ASN A 156 -4.55 21.10 -3.69
N GLY A 157 -5.09 20.82 -2.53
CA GLY A 157 -5.40 21.82 -1.53
C GLY A 157 -5.34 21.27 -0.12
N LYS A 158 -4.28 21.59 0.57
CA LYS A 158 -4.13 21.69 2.04
C LYS A 158 -4.83 20.64 2.90
N ASP A 159 -3.99 19.80 3.49
CA ASP A 159 -4.20 19.07 4.75
C ASP A 159 -5.54 18.33 4.92
N LYS A 160 -5.61 17.13 4.35
CA LYS A 160 -6.76 16.23 4.54
C LYS A 160 -6.38 14.92 5.25
N SER A 161 -5.32 14.92 6.05
CA SER A 161 -4.89 13.75 6.81
C SER A 161 -5.96 13.28 7.81
N SER A 162 -6.66 14.21 8.45
CA SER A 162 -7.71 13.92 9.43
C SER A 162 -9.02 13.40 8.83
N GLU A 163 -9.42 13.87 7.65
CA GLU A 163 -10.62 13.35 6.97
C GLU A 163 -10.40 11.96 6.36
N ARG A 164 -9.15 11.63 6.01
CA ARG A 164 -8.79 10.32 5.49
C ARG A 164 -8.89 9.23 6.57
N ALA A 165 -8.44 9.53 7.79
CA ALA A 165 -8.51 8.59 8.91
C ALA A 165 -9.95 8.30 9.35
N LEU A 166 -10.82 9.30 9.36
CA LEU A 166 -12.23 9.16 9.76
C LEU A 166 -13.06 8.30 8.81
N LYS A 167 -12.73 8.28 7.51
CA LYS A 167 -13.45 7.46 6.53
C LYS A 167 -13.00 6.00 6.51
N LEU A 168 -11.75 5.71 6.84
CA LEU A 168 -11.27 4.33 6.94
C LEU A 168 -11.86 3.60 8.16
N SER A 169 -12.15 4.30 9.26
CA SER A 169 -12.74 3.71 10.46
C SER A 169 -14.23 3.40 10.34
N SER A 170 -14.92 3.92 9.33
CA SER A 170 -16.36 3.68 9.11
C SER A 170 -16.67 2.47 8.22
N TRP A 171 -15.63 1.75 7.77
CA TRP A 171 -15.77 0.57 6.90
C TRP A 171 -15.35 -0.74 7.57
N ILE A 172 -15.11 -0.74 8.90
CA ILE A 172 -14.81 -1.94 9.70
C ILE A 172 -16.07 -2.43 10.38
#